data_21070b302383b984aa1fe02eeb381a7d
#
_entry.id   21070b302383b984aa1fe02eeb381a7d
#
_cell.length_a   1.000
_cell.length_b   1.000
_cell.length_c   1.000
_cell.angle_alpha   90.00
_cell.angle_beta   90.00
_cell.angle_gamma   90.00
#
_symmetry.space_group_name_H-M   'P 1'
#
loop_
_entity.id
_entity.type
_entity.pdbx_description
1 polymer ?
#
loop_
_entity_poly.entity_id
_entity_poly.type
_entity_poly.pdbx_seq_one_letter_code
_entity_poly.pdbx_strand_id
1 'polypeptide(L)'
;MELKNPSDNLHIYKQVSSVPEDAQKPFESSWGKTLTEINGMWRIQKLTELFGPCGEGWFTEVTRQERVDFPNGEVCVFTDINLYLKDTKTGRWSKPIRGTGGNRLVLKNADGLFIDDEAYKKAYTDALGIACKALGFGADIYWGRNDSKYDSGTATTASPSAKESEKKPETAAAPQKTETTESVKGLPELSPSHPRWDAFISWAAKKPKDKPSWQLRSAIRKQWTITDANFTELMRLAGRAS
;
A
#
# COMPACT_ATOMS: atom_id res chain seq x y z
N MET A 1 -24.14 26.41 22.68
CA MET A 1 -23.20 25.38 22.21
C MET A 1 -21.84 26.07 22.16
N GLU A 2 -21.03 25.92 23.22
CA GLU A 2 -19.69 26.50 23.24
C GLU A 2 -18.84 25.84 22.17
N LEU A 3 -18.29 26.63 21.27
CA LEU A 3 -17.33 26.18 20.28
C LEU A 3 -16.06 25.81 21.05
N LYS A 4 -15.75 24.51 21.13
CA LYS A 4 -14.47 24.01 21.65
C LYS A 4 -13.33 24.70 20.90
N ASN A 5 -12.31 25.14 21.62
CA ASN A 5 -11.13 25.74 21.02
C ASN A 5 -10.57 24.78 19.93
N PRO A 6 -10.34 25.23 18.68
CA PRO A 6 -9.81 24.38 17.61
C PRO A 6 -8.52 23.62 17.96
N SER A 7 -7.70 24.16 18.88
CA SER A 7 -6.50 23.49 19.38
C SER A 7 -6.80 22.21 20.16
N ASP A 8 -7.98 22.09 20.79
CA ASP A 8 -8.38 20.88 21.51
C ASP A 8 -8.79 19.73 20.59
N ASN A 9 -9.23 20.04 19.38
CA ASN A 9 -9.62 19.03 18.41
C ASN A 9 -8.41 18.25 17.87
N LEU A 10 -7.22 18.81 17.93
CA LEU A 10 -5.98 18.18 17.46
C LEU A 10 -5.20 17.46 18.56
N HIS A 11 -5.74 17.31 19.76
CA HIS A 11 -4.98 16.77 20.90
C HIS A 11 -4.52 15.31 20.67
N ILE A 12 -5.36 14.44 20.08
CA ILE A 12 -4.98 13.08 19.72
C ILE A 12 -4.00 13.12 18.54
N TYR A 13 -4.37 13.84 17.48
CA TYR A 13 -3.58 13.94 16.26
C TYR A 13 -2.12 14.30 16.51
N LYS A 14 -1.87 15.31 17.34
CA LYS A 14 -0.52 15.79 17.68
C LYS A 14 0.33 14.74 18.41
N GLN A 15 -0.29 13.82 19.15
CA GLN A 15 0.41 12.78 19.91
C GLN A 15 0.73 11.54 19.10
N VAL A 16 0.08 11.35 17.93
CA VAL A 16 0.20 10.15 17.10
C VAL A 16 0.67 10.43 15.67
N SER A 17 0.83 11.71 15.29
CA SER A 17 1.21 12.10 13.93
C SER A 17 2.66 11.76 13.61
N SER A 18 3.56 11.87 14.60
CA SER A 18 4.97 11.56 14.40
C SER A 18 5.29 10.13 14.85
N VAL A 19 5.88 9.35 13.94
CA VAL A 19 6.29 7.97 14.19
C VAL A 19 7.78 7.95 14.49
N PRO A 20 8.19 7.40 15.65
CA PRO A 20 9.62 7.28 15.97
C PRO A 20 10.32 6.31 15.01
N GLU A 21 11.62 6.50 14.79
CA GLU A 21 12.40 5.74 13.79
C GLU A 21 12.40 4.23 14.05
N ASP A 22 12.40 3.80 15.31
CA ASP A 22 12.35 2.39 15.72
C ASP A 22 11.01 1.72 15.42
N ALA A 23 9.95 2.51 15.24
CA ALA A 23 8.64 2.03 14.79
C ALA A 23 8.44 2.15 13.27
N GLN A 24 9.43 2.61 12.52
CA GLN A 24 9.42 2.71 11.07
C GLN A 24 10.23 1.57 10.45
N LYS A 25 9.64 0.90 9.46
CA LYS A 25 10.31 -0.12 8.67
C LYS A 25 10.28 0.26 7.20
N PRO A 26 11.39 0.73 6.64
CA PRO A 26 11.47 1.01 5.22
C PRO A 26 11.45 -0.29 4.42
N PHE A 27 10.70 -0.33 3.32
CA PHE A 27 10.68 -1.44 2.38
C PHE A 27 10.61 -0.94 0.94
N GLU A 28 11.18 -1.69 0.02
CA GLU A 28 11.03 -1.42 -1.41
C GLU A 28 9.72 -2.03 -1.92
N SER A 29 8.83 -1.19 -2.42
CA SER A 29 7.63 -1.66 -3.12
C SER A 29 8.01 -2.36 -4.43
N SER A 30 7.09 -3.19 -4.96
CA SER A 30 7.23 -3.84 -6.28
C SER A 30 7.44 -2.84 -7.43
N TRP A 31 7.12 -1.57 -7.22
CA TRP A 31 7.26 -0.44 -8.17
C TRP A 31 8.59 0.30 -8.04
N GLY A 32 9.52 -0.21 -7.21
CA GLY A 32 10.83 0.42 -6.98
C GLY A 32 10.81 1.69 -6.13
N LYS A 33 9.68 2.00 -5.47
CA LYS A 33 9.61 3.10 -4.50
C LYS A 33 9.91 2.59 -3.10
N THR A 34 10.76 3.30 -2.36
CA THR A 34 10.93 3.06 -0.94
C THR A 34 9.71 3.61 -0.20
N LEU A 35 8.99 2.73 0.48
CA LEU A 35 7.87 3.06 1.34
C LEU A 35 8.28 2.79 2.79
N THR A 36 7.55 3.38 3.74
CA THR A 36 7.73 3.06 5.16
C THR A 36 6.46 2.39 5.68
N GLU A 37 6.63 1.21 6.22
CA GLU A 37 5.62 0.53 7.01
C GLU A 37 5.74 1.00 8.46
N ILE A 38 4.60 1.27 9.09
CA ILE A 38 4.53 1.60 10.52
C ILE A 38 4.29 0.31 11.29
N ASN A 39 5.13 0.03 12.29
CA ASN A 39 4.98 -1.13 13.14
C ASN A 39 3.57 -1.17 13.77
N GLY A 40 2.83 -2.27 13.57
CA GLY A 40 1.48 -2.44 14.11
C GLY A 40 1.44 -2.35 15.64
N MET A 41 2.48 -2.84 16.34
CA MET A 41 2.57 -2.78 17.81
C MET A 41 2.72 -1.35 18.33
N TRP A 42 3.36 -0.46 17.60
CA TRP A 42 3.41 0.96 17.96
C TRP A 42 2.00 1.60 17.99
N ARG A 43 1.13 1.24 17.03
CA ARG A 43 -0.27 1.71 17.04
C ARG A 43 -1.03 1.20 18.26
N ILE A 44 -0.85 -0.08 18.62
CA ILE A 44 -1.46 -0.69 19.80
C ILE A 44 -0.94 -0.02 21.08
N GLN A 45 0.36 0.21 21.18
CA GLN A 45 0.98 0.90 22.29
C GLN A 45 0.39 2.32 22.44
N LYS A 46 0.31 3.10 21.38
CA LYS A 46 -0.26 4.46 21.40
C LYS A 46 -1.75 4.48 21.77
N LEU A 47 -2.53 3.54 21.25
CA LEU A 47 -3.94 3.40 21.67
C LEU A 47 -4.04 3.10 23.18
N THR A 48 -3.17 2.23 23.68
CA THR A 48 -3.15 1.88 25.10
C THR A 48 -2.67 3.04 25.97
N GLU A 49 -1.64 3.78 25.56
CA GLU A 49 -1.15 4.99 26.26
C GLU A 49 -2.23 6.09 26.37
N LEU A 50 -2.99 6.28 25.28
CA LEU A 50 -3.95 7.38 25.21
C LEU A 50 -5.32 7.06 25.84
N PHE A 51 -5.76 5.83 25.74
CA PHE A 51 -7.13 5.44 26.08
C PHE A 51 -7.22 4.40 27.20
N GLY A 52 -6.12 3.69 27.51
CA GLY A 52 -6.07 2.58 28.45
C GLY A 52 -5.98 1.23 27.77
N PRO A 53 -6.02 0.11 28.52
CA PRO A 53 -5.90 -1.23 27.98
C PRO A 53 -6.99 -1.59 26.95
N CYS A 54 -6.65 -2.48 26.01
CA CYS A 54 -7.61 -3.04 25.07
C CYS A 54 -8.74 -3.77 25.82
N GLY A 55 -9.97 -3.53 25.45
CA GLY A 55 -11.18 -4.02 26.11
C GLY A 55 -11.75 -3.06 27.16
N GLU A 56 -10.92 -2.20 27.75
CA GLU A 56 -11.34 -1.21 28.76
C GLU A 56 -11.33 0.22 28.23
N GLY A 57 -10.25 0.61 27.55
CA GLY A 57 -10.06 1.95 27.00
C GLY A 57 -10.27 2.05 25.50
N TRP A 58 -10.04 0.97 24.81
CA TRP A 58 -10.32 0.82 23.37
C TRP A 58 -10.58 -0.64 23.03
N PHE A 59 -11.31 -0.90 21.94
CA PHE A 59 -11.48 -2.24 21.39
C PHE A 59 -11.87 -2.16 19.93
N THR A 60 -11.77 -3.29 19.24
CA THR A 60 -12.26 -3.45 17.87
C THR A 60 -13.34 -4.50 17.79
N GLU A 61 -14.28 -4.29 16.88
CA GLU A 61 -15.31 -5.24 16.49
C GLU A 61 -15.11 -5.57 15.02
N VAL A 62 -14.98 -6.85 14.69
CA VAL A 62 -14.96 -7.30 13.30
C VAL A 62 -16.40 -7.31 12.80
N THR A 63 -16.70 -6.46 11.83
CA THR A 63 -18.05 -6.31 11.27
C THR A 63 -18.27 -7.15 10.02
N ARG A 64 -17.19 -7.46 9.28
CA ARG A 64 -17.22 -8.31 8.09
C ARG A 64 -15.88 -8.99 7.89
N GLN A 65 -15.93 -10.26 7.53
CA GLN A 65 -14.82 -10.97 6.91
C GLN A 65 -15.32 -11.61 5.62
N GLU A 66 -14.65 -11.32 4.53
CA GLU A 66 -15.04 -11.79 3.20
C GLU A 66 -13.87 -12.47 2.52
N ARG A 67 -14.17 -13.56 1.85
CA ARG A 67 -13.28 -14.23 0.92
C ARG A 67 -13.77 -13.97 -0.50
N VAL A 68 -12.85 -13.57 -1.38
CA VAL A 68 -13.13 -13.32 -2.80
C VAL A 68 -12.22 -14.22 -3.62
N ASP A 69 -12.83 -15.11 -4.40
CA ASP A 69 -12.13 -16.02 -5.30
C ASP A 69 -12.08 -15.40 -6.70
N PHE A 70 -10.89 -15.39 -7.31
CA PHE A 70 -10.66 -14.86 -8.66
C PHE A 70 -10.58 -16.00 -9.69
N PRO A 71 -10.96 -15.75 -10.95
CA PRO A 71 -10.93 -16.78 -12.01
C PRO A 71 -9.55 -17.38 -12.28
N ASN A 72 -8.47 -16.66 -11.94
CA ASN A 72 -7.09 -17.12 -12.09
C ASN A 72 -6.63 -18.06 -10.97
N GLY A 73 -7.51 -18.39 -10.02
CA GLY A 73 -7.22 -19.23 -8.85
C GLY A 73 -6.61 -18.49 -7.65
N GLU A 74 -6.39 -17.18 -7.76
CA GLU A 74 -6.02 -16.38 -6.60
C GLU A 74 -7.23 -16.14 -5.69
N VAL A 75 -6.97 -15.95 -4.40
CA VAL A 75 -7.99 -15.68 -3.40
C VAL A 75 -7.54 -14.51 -2.55
N CYS A 76 -8.41 -13.51 -2.39
CA CYS A 76 -8.20 -12.41 -1.44
C CYS A 76 -9.16 -12.54 -0.26
N VAL A 77 -8.72 -12.04 0.88
CA VAL A 77 -9.57 -11.87 2.08
C VAL A 77 -9.63 -10.42 2.46
N PHE A 78 -10.80 -9.99 2.89
CA PHE A 78 -11.04 -8.63 3.38
C PHE A 78 -11.61 -8.70 4.79
N THR A 79 -11.20 -7.77 5.63
CA THR A 79 -11.70 -7.63 7.01
C THR A 79 -12.08 -6.20 7.25
N ASP A 80 -13.35 -5.97 7.63
CA ASP A 80 -13.84 -4.68 8.06
C ASP A 80 -13.98 -4.67 9.58
N ILE A 81 -13.52 -3.60 10.21
CA ILE A 81 -13.61 -3.40 11.65
C ILE A 81 -14.22 -2.06 12.01
N ASN A 82 -14.77 -1.99 13.19
CA ASN A 82 -15.04 -0.77 13.93
C ASN A 82 -14.06 -0.67 15.10
N LEU A 83 -13.32 0.42 15.19
CA LEU A 83 -12.52 0.79 16.37
C LEU A 83 -13.36 1.70 17.25
N TYR A 84 -13.40 1.40 18.55
CA TYR A 84 -14.07 2.20 19.58
C TYR A 84 -13.05 2.67 20.59
N LEU A 85 -13.18 3.94 20.98
CA LEU A 85 -12.32 4.61 21.96
C LEU A 85 -13.17 5.11 23.11
N LYS A 86 -12.68 4.96 24.33
CA LYS A 86 -13.33 5.48 25.54
C LYS A 86 -12.75 6.84 25.89
N ASP A 87 -13.60 7.82 26.01
CA ASP A 87 -13.20 9.13 26.55
C ASP A 87 -12.85 8.98 28.04
N THR A 88 -11.58 9.21 28.37
CA THR A 88 -11.06 9.06 29.74
C THR A 88 -11.67 10.03 30.74
N LYS A 89 -12.23 11.17 30.30
CA LYS A 89 -12.87 12.17 31.14
C LYS A 89 -14.34 11.86 31.44
N THR A 90 -15.06 11.41 30.42
CA THR A 90 -16.52 11.21 30.53
C THR A 90 -16.90 9.74 30.67
N GLY A 91 -15.97 8.80 30.40
CA GLY A 91 -16.22 7.36 30.36
C GLY A 91 -17.10 6.89 29.21
N ARG A 92 -17.43 7.77 28.26
CA ARG A 92 -18.30 7.46 27.11
C ARG A 92 -17.49 6.87 25.96
N TRP A 93 -18.09 5.89 25.28
CA TRP A 93 -17.51 5.31 24.05
C TRP A 93 -17.74 6.24 22.86
N SER A 94 -16.76 6.26 21.95
CA SER A 94 -16.85 6.97 20.68
C SER A 94 -17.89 6.34 19.74
N LYS A 95 -18.23 7.04 18.68
CA LYS A 95 -18.82 6.42 17.49
C LYS A 95 -17.78 5.50 16.84
N PRO A 96 -18.22 4.47 16.07
CA PRO A 96 -17.30 3.57 15.40
C PRO A 96 -16.39 4.31 14.40
N ILE A 97 -15.09 4.02 14.47
CA ILE A 97 -14.09 4.46 13.50
C ILE A 97 -13.81 3.28 12.59
N ARG A 98 -14.24 3.37 11.36
CA ARG A 98 -14.17 2.25 10.41
C ARG A 98 -12.76 2.06 9.84
N GLY A 99 -12.36 0.80 9.69
CA GLY A 99 -11.17 0.40 8.97
C GLY A 99 -11.47 -0.83 8.11
N THR A 100 -10.90 -0.85 6.93
CA THR A 100 -10.95 -1.98 6.00
C THR A 100 -9.54 -2.39 5.65
N GLY A 101 -9.24 -3.67 5.73
CA GLY A 101 -7.95 -4.23 5.33
C GLY A 101 -8.13 -5.45 4.45
N GLY A 102 -7.12 -5.74 3.65
CA GLY A 102 -7.15 -6.88 2.75
C GLY A 102 -5.79 -7.54 2.58
N ASN A 103 -5.79 -8.83 2.32
CA ASN A 103 -4.60 -9.57 1.96
C ASN A 103 -4.91 -10.74 1.02
N ARG A 104 -3.87 -11.24 0.35
CA ARG A 104 -4.00 -12.43 -0.50
C ARG A 104 -3.86 -13.68 0.36
N LEU A 105 -4.88 -14.52 0.35
CA LEU A 105 -4.89 -15.84 0.98
C LEU A 105 -4.23 -16.89 0.08
N VAL A 106 -4.53 -16.83 -1.21
CA VAL A 106 -3.91 -17.69 -2.23
C VAL A 106 -3.29 -16.81 -3.31
N LEU A 107 -1.99 -16.98 -3.50
CA LEU A 107 -1.23 -16.32 -4.56
C LEU A 107 -0.83 -17.36 -5.60
N LYS A 108 -0.89 -16.97 -6.86
CA LYS A 108 -0.34 -17.77 -7.96
C LYS A 108 1.02 -17.22 -8.38
N ASN A 109 2.05 -18.03 -8.23
CA ASN A 109 3.42 -17.74 -8.67
C ASN A 109 3.83 -18.72 -9.77
N ALA A 110 5.06 -18.59 -10.25
CA ALA A 110 5.62 -19.49 -11.24
C ALA A 110 5.68 -20.96 -10.76
N ASP A 111 5.83 -21.17 -9.46
CA ASP A 111 5.95 -22.49 -8.83
C ASP A 111 4.58 -23.11 -8.46
N GLY A 112 3.47 -22.42 -8.75
CA GLY A 112 2.11 -22.87 -8.44
C GLY A 112 1.37 -21.97 -7.46
N LEU A 113 0.43 -22.56 -6.71
CA LEU A 113 -0.37 -21.86 -5.72
C LEU A 113 0.37 -21.85 -4.37
N PHE A 114 0.52 -20.66 -3.81
CA PHE A 114 1.03 -20.44 -2.45
C PHE A 114 -0.12 -20.02 -1.53
N ILE A 115 -0.22 -20.67 -0.36
CA ILE A 115 -1.25 -20.36 0.66
C ILE A 115 -0.59 -19.54 1.76
N ASP A 116 -1.15 -18.35 2.05
CA ASP A 116 -0.79 -17.52 3.20
C ASP A 116 -1.79 -17.77 4.34
N ASP A 117 -1.43 -18.62 5.28
CA ASP A 117 -2.26 -18.97 6.46
C ASP A 117 -2.46 -17.79 7.42
N GLU A 118 -1.67 -16.74 7.29
CA GLU A 118 -1.78 -15.51 8.06
C GLU A 118 -2.65 -14.42 7.40
N ALA A 119 -3.22 -14.68 6.24
CA ALA A 119 -3.89 -13.65 5.44
C ALA A 119 -4.98 -12.88 6.20
N TYR A 120 -5.80 -13.56 7.00
CA TYR A 120 -6.82 -12.91 7.84
C TYR A 120 -6.23 -12.06 8.96
N LYS A 121 -5.14 -12.49 9.58
CA LYS A 121 -4.42 -11.69 10.59
C LYS A 121 -3.84 -10.42 9.99
N LYS A 122 -3.26 -10.54 8.80
CA LYS A 122 -2.71 -9.39 8.04
C LYS A 122 -3.81 -8.43 7.62
N ALA A 123 -4.94 -8.94 7.11
CA ALA A 123 -6.10 -8.12 6.76
C ALA A 123 -6.68 -7.38 7.98
N TYR A 124 -6.76 -8.04 9.15
CA TYR A 124 -7.17 -7.39 10.40
C TYR A 124 -6.19 -6.29 10.83
N THR A 125 -4.89 -6.55 10.78
CA THR A 125 -3.87 -5.57 11.15
C THR A 125 -3.88 -4.35 10.21
N ASP A 126 -4.11 -4.57 8.92
CA ASP A 126 -4.27 -3.51 7.93
C ASP A 126 -5.53 -2.68 8.21
N ALA A 127 -6.66 -3.33 8.51
CA ALA A 127 -7.90 -2.66 8.89
C ALA A 127 -7.73 -1.77 10.13
N LEU A 128 -7.02 -2.26 11.17
CA LEU A 128 -6.69 -1.46 12.35
C LEU A 128 -5.81 -0.27 11.96
N GLY A 129 -4.83 -0.47 11.06
CA GLY A 129 -3.99 0.60 10.52
C GLY A 129 -4.80 1.71 9.85
N ILE A 130 -5.81 1.35 9.06
CA ILE A 130 -6.72 2.31 8.39
C ILE A 130 -7.59 3.05 9.40
N ALA A 131 -8.16 2.35 10.40
CA ALA A 131 -8.92 3.01 11.47
C ALA A 131 -8.05 4.01 12.27
N CYS A 132 -6.82 3.63 12.63
CA CYS A 132 -5.87 4.50 13.31
C CYS A 132 -5.46 5.71 12.45
N LYS A 133 -5.35 5.54 11.13
CA LYS A 133 -5.04 6.64 10.20
C LYS A 133 -6.08 7.76 10.25
N ALA A 134 -7.35 7.44 10.47
CA ALA A 134 -8.40 8.44 10.64
C ALA A 134 -8.22 9.31 11.89
N LEU A 135 -7.43 8.85 12.88
CA LEU A 135 -7.05 9.60 14.08
C LEU A 135 -5.75 10.40 13.90
N GLY A 136 -5.07 10.28 12.75
CA GLY A 136 -3.80 10.95 12.47
C GLY A 136 -2.55 10.13 12.74
N PHE A 137 -2.66 8.82 13.05
CA PHE A 137 -1.50 7.96 13.26
C PHE A 137 -0.56 7.94 12.04
N GLY A 138 0.68 8.37 12.25
CA GLY A 138 1.71 8.39 11.22
C GLY A 138 1.48 9.42 10.12
N ALA A 139 0.77 10.50 10.41
CA ALA A 139 0.43 11.53 9.43
C ALA A 139 1.66 12.13 8.75
N ASP A 140 2.77 12.31 9.47
CA ASP A 140 4.05 12.79 8.95
C ASP A 140 4.60 11.91 7.81
N ILE A 141 4.49 10.58 7.96
CA ILE A 141 4.91 9.62 6.93
C ILE A 141 4.03 9.73 5.69
N TYR A 142 2.70 9.87 5.88
CA TYR A 142 1.76 9.94 4.77
C TYR A 142 1.83 11.27 4.02
N TRP A 143 2.03 12.41 4.72
CA TRP A 143 2.14 13.73 4.11
C TRP A 143 3.46 13.93 3.36
N GLY A 144 4.58 13.43 3.90
CA GLY A 144 5.89 13.55 3.26
C GLY A 144 6.05 12.71 1.98
N ARG A 145 5.06 11.87 1.63
CA ARG A 145 5.16 10.90 0.52
C ARG A 145 4.04 10.94 -0.50
N ASN A 146 3.09 11.85 -0.34
CA ASN A 146 2.13 12.14 -1.39
C ASN A 146 2.81 12.95 -2.50
N ASP A 147 3.67 12.32 -3.28
CA ASP A 147 3.78 12.67 -4.69
C ASP A 147 2.36 12.46 -5.25
N SER A 148 1.65 13.56 -5.43
CA SER A 148 0.34 13.57 -6.05
C SER A 148 0.43 12.77 -7.35
N LYS A 149 -0.59 11.99 -7.69
CA LYS A 149 -0.71 11.35 -9.02
C LYS A 149 -0.61 12.36 -10.17
N TYR A 150 -0.61 13.64 -9.85
CA TYR A 150 -0.60 14.77 -10.76
C TYR A 150 0.70 15.58 -10.73
N ASP A 151 1.65 15.29 -9.84
CA ASP A 151 2.99 15.90 -9.84
C ASP A 151 3.93 15.11 -10.75
N SER A 152 3.72 15.25 -12.04
CA SER A 152 4.73 14.99 -13.03
C SER A 152 5.50 16.29 -13.30
N GLY A 153 6.61 16.48 -12.59
CA GLY A 153 7.65 17.42 -13.00
C GLY A 153 7.77 18.70 -12.17
N THR A 154 8.96 18.87 -11.67
CA THR A 154 9.67 20.02 -11.11
C THR A 154 9.68 20.12 -9.59
N ALA A 155 10.86 19.76 -9.07
CA ALA A 155 11.31 20.17 -7.75
C ALA A 155 11.48 21.70 -7.71
N THR A 156 10.77 22.38 -6.81
CA THR A 156 11.23 23.64 -6.25
C THR A 156 10.58 23.85 -4.88
N THR A 157 11.44 24.10 -3.92
CA THR A 157 11.16 24.52 -2.55
C THR A 157 10.32 25.79 -2.52
N ALA A 158 9.25 25.80 -1.74
CA ALA A 158 8.83 26.91 -0.87
C ALA A 158 7.47 26.65 -0.20
N SER A 159 7.40 27.00 1.05
CA SER A 159 6.29 26.91 2.01
C SER A 159 5.15 27.90 1.68
N PRO A 160 3.98 27.78 2.31
CA PRO A 160 2.70 28.16 1.74
C PRO A 160 2.21 29.53 2.16
N SER A 161 1.40 30.11 1.32
CA SER A 161 0.47 31.18 1.72
C SER A 161 -0.88 30.94 1.07
N ALA A 162 -1.91 31.02 1.89
CA ALA A 162 -3.30 30.87 1.53
C ALA A 162 -3.78 31.91 0.50
N LYS A 163 -4.61 31.49 -0.42
CA LYS A 163 -5.75 32.31 -0.89
C LYS A 163 -6.82 31.45 -1.56
N GLU A 164 -7.98 31.69 -1.06
CA GLU A 164 -9.33 31.31 -1.41
C GLU A 164 -9.71 31.73 -2.84
N SER A 165 -10.43 30.87 -3.58
CA SER A 165 -11.58 31.31 -4.37
C SER A 165 -12.38 30.14 -4.94
N GLU A 166 -13.66 30.23 -4.68
CA GLU A 166 -14.77 29.39 -5.13
C GLU A 166 -14.89 29.27 -6.65
N LYS A 167 -15.34 28.12 -7.13
CA LYS A 167 -16.46 28.00 -8.10
C LYS A 167 -16.99 26.57 -8.23
N LYS A 168 -18.30 26.50 -8.17
CA LYS A 168 -19.22 25.35 -8.23
C LYS A 168 -19.61 25.03 -9.70
N PRO A 169 -20.48 24.05 -9.96
CA PRO A 169 -20.18 22.81 -10.71
C PRO A 169 -20.87 22.77 -12.05
N GLU A 170 -20.53 21.79 -12.87
CA GLU A 170 -21.48 21.33 -13.89
C GLU A 170 -21.35 19.81 -14.18
N THR A 171 -22.52 19.28 -14.41
CA THR A 171 -22.99 17.91 -14.53
C THR A 171 -22.65 17.34 -15.93
N ALA A 172 -22.43 16.04 -16.01
CA ALA A 172 -23.07 15.08 -16.89
C ALA A 172 -22.18 14.02 -17.57
N ALA A 173 -22.71 12.82 -17.54
CA ALA A 173 -22.69 11.75 -18.54
C ALA A 173 -21.47 10.82 -18.67
N ALA A 174 -21.76 9.55 -18.29
CA ALA A 174 -21.05 8.38 -18.77
C ALA A 174 -21.24 8.22 -20.29
N PRO A 175 -20.25 7.64 -20.99
CA PRO A 175 -20.54 6.44 -21.74
C PRO A 175 -19.44 5.35 -21.77
N GLN A 176 -19.91 4.13 -21.74
CA GLN A 176 -19.50 2.89 -22.44
C GLN A 176 -18.03 2.55 -22.76
N LYS A 177 -17.74 1.31 -22.35
CA LYS A 177 -16.69 0.36 -22.77
C LYS A 177 -16.07 0.58 -24.15
N THR A 178 -14.75 0.54 -24.14
CA THR A 178 -13.97 -0.14 -25.17
C THR A 178 -12.69 -0.70 -24.53
N GLU A 179 -12.47 -1.98 -24.70
CA GLU A 179 -11.22 -2.66 -24.38
C GLU A 179 -10.10 -2.08 -25.26
N THR A 180 -9.06 -1.57 -24.62
CA THR A 180 -7.78 -1.34 -25.31
C THR A 180 -6.67 -1.57 -24.28
N THR A 181 -5.85 -2.53 -24.57
CA THR A 181 -4.56 -2.84 -23.95
C THR A 181 -3.73 -1.57 -23.79
N GLU A 182 -3.71 -0.98 -22.60
CA GLU A 182 -2.82 0.15 -22.31
C GLU A 182 -1.42 -0.35 -21.94
N SER A 183 -0.50 -0.16 -22.89
CA SER A 183 0.93 -0.18 -22.68
C SER A 183 1.33 0.92 -21.67
N VAL A 184 2.07 0.52 -20.64
CA VAL A 184 2.71 1.42 -19.67
C VAL A 184 3.64 2.39 -20.42
N LYS A 185 3.20 3.64 -20.60
CA LYS A 185 4.01 4.69 -21.24
C LYS A 185 5.21 5.03 -20.36
N GLY A 186 6.43 4.80 -20.88
CA GLY A 186 7.64 5.44 -20.39
C GLY A 186 8.92 4.61 -20.39
N LEU A 187 8.88 3.28 -20.29
CA LEU A 187 10.10 2.46 -20.31
C LEU A 187 10.30 1.82 -21.69
N PRO A 188 11.54 1.78 -22.22
CA PRO A 188 11.83 1.13 -23.49
C PRO A 188 11.52 -0.36 -23.42
N GLU A 189 11.03 -0.94 -24.52
CA GLU A 189 10.73 -2.36 -24.61
C GLU A 189 12.00 -3.17 -24.87
N LEU A 190 12.22 -4.20 -24.06
CA LEU A 190 13.27 -5.17 -24.25
C LEU A 190 12.74 -6.35 -25.08
N SER A 191 13.18 -6.42 -26.32
CA SER A 191 12.81 -7.45 -27.30
C SER A 191 14.06 -8.02 -27.99
N PRO A 192 13.96 -9.16 -28.71
CA PRO A 192 15.09 -9.73 -29.44
C PRO A 192 15.76 -8.78 -30.44
N SER A 193 15.04 -7.81 -30.96
CA SER A 193 15.58 -6.77 -31.85
C SER A 193 16.26 -5.60 -31.12
N HIS A 194 16.19 -5.56 -29.79
CA HIS A 194 16.79 -4.46 -29.04
C HIS A 194 18.32 -4.62 -28.94
N PRO A 195 19.14 -3.56 -29.16
CA PRO A 195 20.62 -3.63 -29.15
C PRO A 195 21.23 -4.19 -27.86
N ARG A 196 20.54 -4.13 -26.75
CA ARG A 196 21.01 -4.69 -25.46
C ARG A 196 20.52 -6.11 -25.17
N TRP A 197 19.83 -6.76 -26.08
CA TRP A 197 19.28 -8.09 -25.86
C TRP A 197 20.32 -9.11 -25.44
N ASP A 198 21.44 -9.20 -26.18
CA ASP A 198 22.53 -10.12 -25.90
C ASP A 198 23.24 -9.83 -24.57
N ALA A 199 23.31 -8.56 -24.19
CA ALA A 199 23.84 -8.15 -22.89
C ALA A 199 22.95 -8.66 -21.73
N PHE A 200 21.63 -8.66 -21.92
CA PHE A 200 20.70 -9.21 -20.91
C PHE A 200 20.75 -10.74 -20.86
N ILE A 201 20.91 -11.44 -21.98
CA ILE A 201 21.14 -12.90 -22.01
C ILE A 201 22.41 -13.22 -21.19
N SER A 202 23.53 -12.55 -21.48
CA SER A 202 24.78 -12.73 -20.79
C SER A 202 24.71 -12.40 -19.29
N TRP A 203 23.95 -11.34 -18.95
CA TRP A 203 23.71 -10.98 -17.57
C TRP A 203 22.87 -12.04 -16.83
N ALA A 204 21.81 -12.56 -17.45
CA ALA A 204 20.97 -13.59 -16.85
C ALA A 204 21.72 -14.93 -16.68
N ALA A 205 22.57 -15.32 -17.66
CA ALA A 205 23.38 -16.52 -17.60
C ALA A 205 24.43 -16.49 -16.45
N LYS A 206 24.94 -15.31 -16.11
CA LYS A 206 25.92 -15.11 -15.01
C LYS A 206 25.30 -15.16 -13.62
N LYS A 207 23.97 -15.12 -13.48
CA LYS A 207 23.31 -15.19 -12.16
C LYS A 207 23.30 -16.63 -11.62
N PRO A 208 23.35 -16.82 -10.28
CA PRO A 208 23.26 -18.14 -9.68
C PRO A 208 22.01 -18.90 -10.17
N LYS A 209 22.15 -20.19 -10.48
CA LYS A 209 21.06 -21.01 -11.09
C LYS A 209 19.89 -21.25 -10.13
N ASP A 210 20.14 -21.19 -8.85
CA ASP A 210 19.14 -21.25 -7.76
C ASP A 210 18.30 -19.97 -7.61
N LYS A 211 18.71 -18.89 -8.31
CA LYS A 211 17.96 -17.64 -8.29
C LYS A 211 16.70 -17.76 -9.15
N PRO A 212 15.48 -17.62 -8.55
CA PRO A 212 14.24 -17.81 -9.28
C PRO A 212 14.09 -16.81 -10.43
N SER A 213 13.51 -17.27 -11.54
CA SER A 213 13.32 -16.47 -12.77
C SER A 213 12.53 -15.18 -12.54
N TRP A 214 11.57 -15.18 -11.61
CA TRP A 214 10.79 -13.99 -11.28
C TRP A 214 11.64 -12.85 -10.72
N GLN A 215 12.73 -13.14 -9.97
CA GLN A 215 13.65 -12.11 -9.48
C GLN A 215 14.44 -11.46 -10.62
N LEU A 216 14.82 -12.25 -11.62
CA LEU A 216 15.48 -11.74 -12.82
C LEU A 216 14.53 -10.87 -13.64
N ARG A 217 13.27 -11.28 -13.76
CA ARG A 217 12.22 -10.50 -14.42
C ARG A 217 11.96 -9.19 -13.71
N SER A 218 11.86 -9.20 -12.38
CA SER A 218 11.71 -8.00 -11.57
C SER A 218 12.88 -7.02 -11.75
N ALA A 219 14.10 -7.53 -11.86
CA ALA A 219 15.28 -6.69 -12.10
C ALA A 219 15.25 -6.03 -13.50
N ILE A 220 14.80 -6.74 -14.51
CA ILE A 220 14.64 -6.19 -15.89
C ILE A 220 13.54 -5.12 -15.89
N ARG A 221 12.39 -5.39 -15.26
CA ARG A 221 11.25 -4.49 -15.22
C ARG A 221 11.49 -3.16 -14.48
N LYS A 222 12.59 -3.04 -13.74
CA LYS A 222 12.98 -1.77 -13.12
C LYS A 222 13.34 -0.67 -14.15
N GLN A 223 13.80 -1.06 -15.33
CA GLN A 223 14.26 -0.13 -16.35
C GLN A 223 13.70 -0.39 -17.77
N TRP A 224 13.01 -1.51 -17.97
CA TRP A 224 12.55 -1.99 -19.26
C TRP A 224 11.17 -2.63 -19.18
N THR A 225 10.37 -2.48 -20.21
CA THR A 225 9.18 -3.33 -20.40
C THR A 225 9.62 -4.61 -21.11
N ILE A 226 9.12 -5.76 -20.69
CA ILE A 226 9.38 -7.05 -21.34
C ILE A 226 8.11 -7.89 -21.34
N THR A 227 7.72 -8.41 -22.50
CA THR A 227 6.58 -9.32 -22.63
C THR A 227 6.92 -10.71 -22.05
N ASP A 228 5.90 -11.51 -21.77
CA ASP A 228 6.10 -12.86 -21.24
C ASP A 228 6.85 -13.75 -22.25
N ALA A 229 6.50 -13.62 -23.52
CA ALA A 229 7.17 -14.34 -24.60
C ALA A 229 8.67 -13.97 -24.70
N ASN A 230 8.98 -12.68 -24.71
CA ASN A 230 10.36 -12.20 -24.77
C ASN A 230 11.15 -12.60 -23.51
N PHE A 231 10.53 -12.57 -22.33
CA PHE A 231 11.20 -13.02 -21.11
C PHE A 231 11.49 -14.53 -21.13
N THR A 232 10.55 -15.35 -21.57
CA THR A 232 10.75 -16.80 -21.71
C THR A 232 11.88 -17.12 -22.69
N GLU A 233 11.92 -16.44 -23.82
CA GLU A 233 12.97 -16.60 -24.81
C GLU A 233 14.34 -16.16 -24.26
N LEU A 234 14.39 -15.06 -23.53
CA LEU A 234 15.62 -14.60 -22.85
C LEU A 234 16.14 -15.65 -21.86
N MET A 235 15.24 -16.25 -21.06
CA MET A 235 15.62 -17.29 -20.09
C MET A 235 16.10 -18.55 -20.81
N ARG A 236 15.46 -18.97 -21.90
CA ARG A 236 15.86 -20.09 -22.73
C ARG A 236 17.28 -19.88 -23.30
N LEU A 237 17.55 -18.71 -23.86
CA LEU A 237 18.85 -18.37 -24.45
C LEU A 237 19.94 -18.22 -23.36
N ALA A 238 19.58 -17.82 -22.14
CA ALA A 238 20.49 -17.77 -20.98
C ALA A 238 20.75 -19.15 -20.36
N GLY A 239 20.20 -20.25 -20.90
CA GLY A 239 20.34 -21.61 -20.37
C GLY A 239 19.67 -21.82 -19.01
N ARG A 240 18.55 -21.13 -18.76
CA ARG A 240 17.77 -21.12 -17.51
C ARG A 240 16.31 -21.54 -17.69
N ALA A 241 15.94 -22.01 -18.86
CA ALA A 241 14.63 -22.61 -19.07
C ALA A 241 14.59 -23.97 -18.35
N SER A 242 13.67 -24.14 -17.41
CA SER A 242 13.23 -25.43 -16.88
C SER A 242 11.93 -25.82 -17.54
#